data_e1f1adaa976da38281458ef8ab092e1a
#
_entry.id   e1f1adaa976da38281458ef8ab092e1a
#
_cell.length_a   1.000
_cell.length_b   1.000
_cell.length_c   1.000
_cell.angle_alpha   90.00
_cell.angle_beta   90.00
_cell.angle_gamma   90.00
#
_symmetry.space_group_name_H-M   'P 1'
#
loop_
_entity.id
_entity.type
_entity.pdbx_description
1 polymer ?
#
loop_
_entity_poly.entity_id
_entity_poly.type
_entity_poly.pdbx_seq_one_letter_code
_entity_poly.pdbx_strand_id
1 'polypeptide(L)'
;KGDEKPKVNGQIKEALGILDVLDSKADYVSDSGINCLNYGCLDGLPECKQLFSEILGVPAEKFFIGGNSSLALMFDYVLQCYTFGASEKSEPWSKQGKVKFLCPVPGYDRHFGIAEYMGIEMINVPMTADGPDMDRVESLVRDPLVKGMFCVPKYSNPTGITYSDETVRRLASMHTAADDFRIIWDNAYCVHDLFGREDKLLELLAECEKCGNPSRAVLFASTSKISFSGCGIAALAANEENLAYIKKRYSFQTIGYDKYNQLRHVKYFKDLDGVKRHMSLLSQIISPRFEVVLKAFESELGGTGIASWTNPTRIGSQYCFRISSFV
;
A
#
# COMPACT_ATOMS: atom_id res chain seq x y z
N LYS A 1 2.81 43.37 -0.06
CA LYS A 1 2.35 41.97 -0.18
C LYS A 1 3.57 41.14 0.18
N GLY A 2 3.65 40.70 1.44
CA GLY A 2 4.77 39.90 1.93
C GLY A 2 4.70 38.51 1.30
N ASP A 3 5.85 38.00 0.86
CA ASP A 3 6.06 36.62 0.44
C ASP A 3 5.89 35.71 1.67
N GLU A 4 4.63 35.38 2.01
CA GLU A 4 4.41 34.26 2.93
C GLU A 4 4.92 33.00 2.23
N LYS A 5 6.08 32.51 2.68
CA LYS A 5 6.53 31.17 2.28
C LYS A 5 5.42 30.17 2.59
N PRO A 6 5.06 29.29 1.66
CA PRO A 6 4.01 28.32 1.90
C PRO A 6 4.29 27.56 3.19
N LYS A 7 3.30 27.48 4.07
CA LYS A 7 3.41 26.74 5.34
C LYS A 7 3.67 25.27 5.00
N VAL A 8 4.92 24.86 5.15
CA VAL A 8 5.32 23.46 4.92
C VAL A 8 4.69 22.61 6.02
N ASN A 9 3.94 21.57 5.62
CA ASN A 9 3.45 20.56 6.55
C ASN A 9 4.63 20.00 7.36
N GLY A 10 4.48 19.79 8.67
CA GLY A 10 5.54 19.27 9.53
C GLY A 10 6.17 17.98 9.01
N GLN A 11 5.38 17.08 8.41
CA GLN A 11 5.85 15.87 7.74
C GLN A 11 6.83 16.19 6.60
N ILE A 12 6.49 17.15 5.73
CA ILE A 12 7.34 17.59 4.62
C ILE A 12 8.63 18.20 5.17
N LYS A 13 8.55 18.99 6.25
CA LYS A 13 9.71 19.63 6.85
C LYS A 13 10.76 18.62 7.31
N GLU A 14 10.34 17.55 7.98
CA GLU A 14 11.27 16.50 8.43
C GLU A 14 11.89 15.72 7.25
N ALA A 15 11.15 15.58 6.14
CA ALA A 15 11.65 14.91 4.95
C ALA A 15 12.55 15.78 4.05
N LEU A 16 12.65 17.10 4.29
CA LEU A 16 13.43 18.02 3.42
C LEU A 16 14.90 17.62 3.29
N GLY A 17 15.50 16.99 4.32
CA GLY A 17 16.86 16.47 4.24
C GLY A 17 17.12 15.48 3.09
N ILE A 18 16.06 14.87 2.51
CA ILE A 18 16.18 14.05 1.30
C ILE A 18 16.69 14.87 0.11
N LEU A 19 16.42 16.16 0.06
CA LEU A 19 16.82 17.03 -1.04
C LEU A 19 18.32 17.33 -1.04
N ASP A 20 18.96 17.21 0.13
CA ASP A 20 20.35 17.60 0.34
C ASP A 20 21.35 16.43 0.20
N VAL A 21 20.86 15.19 0.10
CA VAL A 21 21.74 13.99 0.06
C VAL A 21 22.42 13.75 -1.28
N LEU A 22 22.03 14.48 -2.34
CA LEU A 22 22.64 14.44 -3.67
C LEU A 22 23.07 15.85 -4.05
N ASP A 23 24.14 16.36 -3.42
CA ASP A 23 24.59 17.74 -3.56
C ASP A 23 25.80 17.91 -4.47
N SER A 24 26.46 16.83 -4.86
CA SER A 24 27.62 16.81 -5.75
C SER A 24 27.32 16.23 -7.14
N LYS A 25 28.11 16.64 -8.14
CA LYS A 25 28.00 16.10 -9.50
C LYS A 25 28.35 14.59 -9.60
N ALA A 26 28.96 14.02 -8.58
CA ALA A 26 29.31 12.60 -8.52
C ALA A 26 28.19 11.74 -7.89
N ASP A 27 27.18 12.34 -7.25
CA ASP A 27 26.16 11.65 -6.47
C ASP A 27 25.01 11.04 -7.29
N TYR A 28 25.20 10.84 -8.59
CA TYR A 28 24.20 10.23 -9.45
C TYR A 28 24.45 8.73 -9.74
N VAL A 29 25.48 8.14 -9.15
CA VAL A 29 25.79 6.72 -9.30
C VAL A 29 25.38 5.98 -8.02
N SER A 30 24.63 4.89 -8.17
CA SER A 30 24.25 4.05 -7.04
C SER A 30 25.44 3.20 -6.55
N ASP A 31 25.31 2.60 -5.37
CA ASP A 31 26.34 1.75 -4.78
C ASP A 31 26.63 0.51 -5.65
N SER A 32 25.64 0.04 -6.42
CA SER A 32 25.81 -1.01 -7.45
C SER A 32 26.39 -0.52 -8.78
N GLY A 33 26.83 0.75 -8.86
CA GLY A 33 27.49 1.31 -10.04
C GLY A 33 26.54 1.75 -11.15
N ILE A 34 25.23 1.88 -10.88
CA ILE A 34 24.24 2.27 -11.88
C ILE A 34 24.20 3.79 -12.00
N ASN A 35 24.36 4.30 -13.24
CA ASN A 35 24.15 5.71 -13.54
C ASN A 35 22.64 6.04 -13.53
N CYS A 36 22.21 6.79 -12.51
CA CYS A 36 20.81 7.14 -12.31
C CYS A 36 20.28 8.21 -13.26
N LEU A 37 21.16 8.90 -14.00
CA LEU A 37 20.79 9.89 -15.00
C LEU A 37 20.56 9.29 -16.40
N ASN A 38 20.81 7.98 -16.58
CA ASN A 38 20.65 7.29 -17.85
C ASN A 38 19.41 6.39 -17.85
N TYR A 39 19.03 5.87 -19.00
CA TYR A 39 17.98 4.85 -19.15
C TYR A 39 18.34 3.52 -18.47
N GLY A 40 17.37 2.64 -18.35
CA GLY A 40 17.56 1.27 -17.86
C GLY A 40 17.05 1.06 -16.43
N CYS A 41 17.27 -0.14 -15.88
CA CYS A 41 16.73 -0.62 -14.63
C CYS A 41 15.18 -0.54 -14.61
N LEU A 42 14.55 -1.24 -15.55
CA LEU A 42 13.10 -1.28 -15.67
C LEU A 42 12.37 -1.50 -14.32
N ASP A 43 12.90 -2.38 -13.49
CA ASP A 43 12.32 -2.76 -12.21
C ASP A 43 12.93 -2.04 -10.99
N GLY A 44 13.73 -0.98 -11.24
CA GLY A 44 14.28 -0.10 -10.22
C GLY A 44 15.68 -0.49 -9.72
N LEU A 45 16.25 0.38 -8.89
CA LEU A 45 17.58 0.17 -8.29
C LEU A 45 17.57 -1.01 -7.31
N PRO A 46 18.62 -1.87 -7.32
CA PRO A 46 18.77 -2.95 -6.35
C PRO A 46 18.69 -2.48 -4.90
N GLU A 47 19.33 -1.34 -4.59
CA GLU A 47 19.34 -0.74 -3.26
C GLU A 47 17.94 -0.28 -2.82
N CYS A 48 17.15 0.22 -3.77
CA CYS A 48 15.76 0.60 -3.50
C CYS A 48 14.87 -0.62 -3.24
N LYS A 49 15.06 -1.71 -4.00
CA LYS A 49 14.40 -2.99 -3.73
C LYS A 49 14.79 -3.55 -2.36
N GLN A 50 16.06 -3.46 -1.98
CA GLN A 50 16.54 -3.87 -0.66
C GLN A 50 15.89 -3.06 0.46
N LEU A 51 15.78 -1.74 0.31
CA LEU A 51 15.10 -0.88 1.29
C LEU A 51 13.62 -1.30 1.48
N PHE A 52 12.88 -1.53 0.40
CA PHE A 52 11.50 -2.02 0.49
C PHE A 52 11.42 -3.44 1.05
N SER A 53 12.40 -4.29 0.77
CA SER A 53 12.51 -5.63 1.35
C SER A 53 12.60 -5.57 2.87
N GLU A 54 13.43 -4.71 3.42
CA GLU A 54 13.56 -4.52 4.86
C GLU A 54 12.30 -3.92 5.51
N ILE A 55 11.64 -2.98 4.83
CA ILE A 55 10.40 -2.35 5.30
C ILE A 55 9.24 -3.35 5.37
N LEU A 56 9.13 -4.24 4.40
CA LEU A 56 7.93 -5.08 4.18
C LEU A 56 8.14 -6.56 4.52
N GLY A 57 9.37 -6.98 4.76
CA GLY A 57 9.70 -8.38 5.04
C GLY A 57 9.58 -9.30 3.83
N VAL A 58 9.58 -8.77 2.62
CA VAL A 58 9.50 -9.52 1.36
C VAL A 58 10.87 -9.54 0.69
N PRO A 59 11.35 -10.67 0.12
CA PRO A 59 12.63 -10.74 -0.58
C PRO A 59 12.79 -9.68 -1.68
N ALA A 60 13.98 -9.07 -1.79
CA ALA A 60 14.24 -7.93 -2.68
C ALA A 60 14.00 -8.25 -4.18
N GLU A 61 14.25 -9.48 -4.60
CA GLU A 61 14.03 -9.95 -5.97
C GLU A 61 12.55 -10.00 -6.37
N LYS A 62 11.64 -10.00 -5.41
CA LYS A 62 10.19 -9.97 -5.66
C LYS A 62 9.65 -8.57 -5.94
N PHE A 63 10.48 -7.53 -5.85
CA PHE A 63 10.05 -6.14 -6.04
C PHE A 63 10.21 -5.63 -7.47
N PHE A 64 9.26 -4.76 -7.82
CA PHE A 64 9.31 -3.82 -8.94
C PHE A 64 9.11 -2.42 -8.37
N ILE A 65 10.06 -1.52 -8.62
CA ILE A 65 9.99 -0.12 -8.18
C ILE A 65 9.38 0.71 -9.30
N GLY A 66 8.25 1.35 -9.00
CA GLY A 66 7.51 2.17 -9.95
C GLY A 66 7.78 3.66 -9.83
N GLY A 67 6.77 4.45 -10.19
CA GLY A 67 6.78 5.90 -10.04
C GLY A 67 6.54 6.36 -8.59
N ASN A 68 5.84 7.47 -8.43
CA ASN A 68 5.60 8.07 -7.12
C ASN A 68 4.29 7.61 -6.43
N SER A 69 3.47 6.79 -7.07
CA SER A 69 2.13 6.46 -6.62
C SER A 69 1.84 4.96 -6.68
N SER A 70 1.59 4.33 -5.52
CA SER A 70 1.08 2.95 -5.46
C SER A 70 -0.30 2.83 -6.11
N LEU A 71 -1.13 3.87 -6.04
CA LEU A 71 -2.44 3.89 -6.73
C LEU A 71 -2.28 3.75 -8.25
N ALA A 72 -1.28 4.41 -8.85
CA ALA A 72 -0.99 4.26 -10.28
C ALA A 72 -0.56 2.82 -10.63
N LEU A 73 0.30 2.21 -9.81
CA LEU A 73 0.69 0.81 -9.99
C LEU A 73 -0.50 -0.15 -9.84
N MET A 74 -1.39 0.10 -8.88
CA MET A 74 -2.61 -0.70 -8.70
C MET A 74 -3.55 -0.55 -9.89
N PHE A 75 -3.75 0.68 -10.38
CA PHE A 75 -4.55 0.94 -11.58
C PHE A 75 -3.98 0.19 -12.79
N ASP A 76 -2.69 0.33 -13.04
CA ASP A 76 -2.00 -0.34 -14.16
C ASP A 76 -2.09 -1.86 -14.05
N TYR A 77 -1.94 -2.41 -12.84
CA TYR A 77 -2.06 -3.85 -12.62
C TYR A 77 -3.47 -4.38 -12.87
N VAL A 78 -4.50 -3.70 -12.35
CA VAL A 78 -5.90 -4.10 -12.59
C VAL A 78 -6.26 -3.94 -14.07
N LEU A 79 -5.80 -2.84 -14.71
CA LEU A 79 -5.97 -2.64 -16.15
C LEU A 79 -5.28 -3.75 -16.97
N GLN A 80 -4.08 -4.17 -16.57
CA GLN A 80 -3.38 -5.29 -17.18
C GLN A 80 -4.20 -6.59 -17.10
N CYS A 81 -4.70 -6.93 -15.91
CA CYS A 81 -5.55 -8.11 -15.72
C CYS A 81 -6.85 -8.00 -16.54
N TYR A 82 -7.45 -6.83 -16.59
CA TYR A 82 -8.68 -6.57 -17.33
C TYR A 82 -8.48 -6.71 -18.84
N THR A 83 -7.37 -6.21 -19.38
CA THR A 83 -7.11 -6.13 -20.82
C THR A 83 -6.37 -7.35 -21.37
N PHE A 84 -5.45 -7.93 -20.60
CA PHE A 84 -4.52 -8.97 -21.07
C PHE A 84 -4.58 -10.27 -20.27
N GLY A 85 -5.28 -10.30 -19.14
CA GLY A 85 -5.32 -11.41 -18.20
C GLY A 85 -4.38 -11.22 -17.00
N ALA A 86 -4.63 -11.95 -15.93
CA ALA A 86 -3.85 -11.93 -14.70
C ALA A 86 -2.54 -12.75 -14.79
N SER A 87 -2.38 -13.54 -15.86
CA SER A 87 -1.17 -14.30 -16.23
C SER A 87 -1.17 -14.56 -17.72
N GLU A 88 -0.10 -15.11 -18.27
CA GLU A 88 -0.06 -15.51 -19.69
C GLU A 88 -1.10 -16.60 -20.04
N LYS A 89 -1.56 -17.35 -19.04
CA LYS A 89 -2.52 -18.45 -19.22
C LYS A 89 -3.96 -18.05 -18.99
N SER A 90 -4.21 -16.90 -18.35
CA SER A 90 -5.55 -16.45 -18.04
C SER A 90 -6.14 -15.59 -19.16
N GLU A 91 -7.42 -15.82 -19.45
CA GLU A 91 -8.17 -14.96 -20.34
C GLU A 91 -8.33 -13.55 -19.72
N PRO A 92 -8.31 -12.47 -20.53
CA PRO A 92 -8.60 -11.12 -20.05
C PRO A 92 -9.94 -11.05 -19.29
N TRP A 93 -9.96 -10.38 -18.13
CA TRP A 93 -11.20 -10.25 -17.36
C TRP A 93 -12.32 -9.58 -18.16
N SER A 94 -11.97 -8.66 -19.06
CA SER A 94 -12.94 -8.02 -19.98
C SER A 94 -13.68 -8.99 -20.90
N LYS A 95 -13.17 -10.20 -21.11
CA LYS A 95 -13.80 -11.25 -21.93
C LYS A 95 -14.56 -12.30 -21.13
N GLN A 96 -14.47 -12.24 -19.80
CA GLN A 96 -15.07 -13.24 -18.91
C GLN A 96 -16.45 -12.85 -18.39
N GLY A 97 -17.16 -11.92 -19.06
CA GLY A 97 -18.46 -11.43 -18.66
C GLY A 97 -18.35 -10.26 -17.67
N LYS A 98 -19.35 -10.08 -16.81
CA LYS A 98 -19.36 -9.00 -15.81
C LYS A 98 -18.62 -9.42 -14.57
N VAL A 99 -17.33 -9.18 -14.56
CA VAL A 99 -16.46 -9.52 -13.43
C VAL A 99 -16.74 -8.66 -12.20
N LYS A 100 -16.41 -9.20 -11.03
CA LYS A 100 -16.74 -8.62 -9.72
C LYS A 100 -15.50 -8.51 -8.86
N PHE A 101 -15.44 -7.44 -8.02
CA PHE A 101 -14.42 -7.26 -6.99
C PHE A 101 -15.06 -7.16 -5.62
N LEU A 102 -14.41 -7.78 -4.65
CA LEU A 102 -14.76 -7.63 -3.24
C LEU A 102 -14.16 -6.35 -2.69
N CYS A 103 -15.01 -5.54 -2.09
CA CYS A 103 -14.69 -4.22 -1.55
C CYS A 103 -14.98 -4.18 -0.05
N PRO A 104 -13.97 -4.36 0.81
CA PRO A 104 -14.15 -4.16 2.25
C PRO A 104 -14.60 -2.73 2.58
N VAL A 105 -15.70 -2.62 3.31
CA VAL A 105 -16.34 -1.34 3.64
C VAL A 105 -16.55 -1.17 5.14
N PRO A 106 -16.29 0.01 5.69
CA PRO A 106 -15.72 1.20 5.05
C PRO A 106 -14.30 0.96 4.54
N GLY A 107 -13.94 1.53 3.37
CA GLY A 107 -12.66 1.31 2.71
C GLY A 107 -12.17 2.56 1.97
N TYR A 108 -11.05 2.43 1.28
CA TYR A 108 -10.44 3.54 0.55
C TYR A 108 -11.12 3.75 -0.80
N ASP A 109 -11.78 4.89 -0.96
CA ASP A 109 -12.62 5.24 -2.12
C ASP A 109 -11.88 5.20 -3.46
N ARG A 110 -10.57 5.47 -3.47
CA ARG A 110 -9.75 5.43 -4.70
C ARG A 110 -9.62 4.03 -5.29
N HIS A 111 -9.60 3.00 -4.46
CA HIS A 111 -9.65 1.62 -4.93
C HIS A 111 -10.99 1.32 -5.62
N PHE A 112 -12.07 1.78 -5.04
CA PHE A 112 -13.41 1.61 -5.62
C PHE A 112 -13.54 2.36 -6.94
N GLY A 113 -12.94 3.55 -7.04
CA GLY A 113 -12.85 4.30 -8.28
C GLY A 113 -12.13 3.57 -9.41
N ILE A 114 -11.14 2.71 -9.12
CA ILE A 114 -10.49 1.86 -10.14
C ILE A 114 -11.51 0.84 -10.69
N ALA A 115 -12.24 0.16 -9.81
CA ALA A 115 -13.24 -0.83 -10.21
C ALA A 115 -14.38 -0.17 -11.01
N GLU A 116 -14.90 0.96 -10.53
CA GLU A 116 -15.94 1.74 -11.19
C GLU A 116 -15.52 2.17 -12.60
N TYR A 117 -14.31 2.74 -12.73
CA TYR A 117 -13.77 3.20 -14.02
C TYR A 117 -13.68 2.08 -15.06
N MET A 118 -13.36 0.85 -14.63
CA MET A 118 -13.25 -0.32 -15.51
C MET A 118 -14.57 -1.07 -15.68
N GLY A 119 -15.69 -0.60 -15.09
CA GLY A 119 -16.98 -1.27 -15.16
C GLY A 119 -17.04 -2.61 -14.40
N ILE A 120 -16.12 -2.82 -13.46
CA ILE A 120 -16.10 -3.99 -12.58
C ILE A 120 -17.18 -3.83 -11.52
N GLU A 121 -18.01 -4.86 -11.33
CA GLU A 121 -19.04 -4.85 -10.29
C GLU A 121 -18.41 -4.93 -8.89
N MET A 122 -18.82 -4.05 -8.01
CA MET A 122 -18.31 -4.03 -6.63
C MET A 122 -19.27 -4.73 -5.68
N ILE A 123 -18.75 -5.68 -4.90
CA ILE A 123 -19.50 -6.36 -3.85
C ILE A 123 -18.95 -5.89 -2.49
N ASN A 124 -19.78 -5.23 -1.70
CA ASN A 124 -19.41 -4.79 -0.38
C ASN A 124 -19.22 -5.97 0.58
N VAL A 125 -18.10 -5.96 1.31
CA VAL A 125 -17.76 -6.90 2.38
C VAL A 125 -17.64 -6.10 3.68
N PRO A 126 -18.40 -6.41 4.73
CA PRO A 126 -18.27 -5.70 6.00
C PRO A 126 -16.89 -5.86 6.61
N MET A 127 -16.38 -4.79 7.24
CA MET A 127 -15.18 -4.85 8.08
C MET A 127 -15.53 -5.26 9.51
N THR A 128 -14.72 -6.13 10.09
CA THR A 128 -14.74 -6.52 11.51
C THR A 128 -13.55 -5.89 12.25
N ALA A 129 -13.39 -6.18 13.53
CA ALA A 129 -12.22 -5.73 14.30
C ALA A 129 -10.89 -6.35 13.81
N ASP A 130 -10.94 -7.49 13.12
CA ASP A 130 -9.80 -8.29 12.68
C ASP A 130 -9.52 -8.18 11.18
N GLY A 131 -10.26 -7.35 10.45
CA GLY A 131 -10.20 -7.22 9.00
C GLY A 131 -11.57 -7.43 8.34
N PRO A 132 -11.64 -7.81 7.04
CA PRO A 132 -12.90 -8.09 6.38
C PRO A 132 -13.58 -9.33 6.99
N ASP A 133 -14.90 -9.38 6.90
CA ASP A 133 -15.69 -10.56 7.27
C ASP A 133 -15.30 -11.74 6.35
N MET A 134 -14.44 -12.62 6.87
CA MET A 134 -13.88 -13.72 6.09
C MET A 134 -14.91 -14.80 5.72
N ASP A 135 -15.94 -15.02 6.52
CA ASP A 135 -17.01 -15.96 6.19
C ASP A 135 -17.77 -15.47 4.94
N ARG A 136 -17.99 -14.16 4.89
CA ARG A 136 -18.58 -13.53 3.71
C ARG A 136 -17.65 -13.58 2.51
N VAL A 137 -16.35 -13.29 2.67
CA VAL A 137 -15.34 -13.39 1.61
C VAL A 137 -15.31 -14.79 1.02
N GLU A 138 -15.15 -15.83 1.85
CA GLU A 138 -15.04 -17.22 1.42
C GLU A 138 -16.32 -17.75 0.73
N SER A 139 -17.46 -17.23 1.11
CA SER A 139 -18.73 -17.51 0.41
C SER A 139 -18.77 -16.88 -0.98
N LEU A 140 -18.31 -15.62 -1.11
CA LEU A 140 -18.40 -14.85 -2.35
C LEU A 140 -17.37 -15.30 -3.41
N VAL A 141 -16.16 -15.72 -3.01
CA VAL A 141 -15.13 -16.19 -3.95
C VAL A 141 -15.43 -17.54 -4.58
N ARG A 142 -16.55 -18.18 -4.23
CA ARG A 142 -17.10 -19.36 -4.93
C ARG A 142 -17.77 -19.00 -6.27
N ASP A 143 -18.05 -17.73 -6.50
CA ASP A 143 -18.48 -17.23 -7.81
C ASP A 143 -17.24 -17.04 -8.70
N PRO A 144 -17.13 -17.75 -9.86
CA PRO A 144 -15.98 -17.62 -10.76
C PRO A 144 -15.85 -16.25 -11.42
N LEU A 145 -16.86 -15.39 -11.31
CA LEU A 145 -16.79 -13.98 -11.77
C LEU A 145 -16.15 -13.05 -10.75
N VAL A 146 -15.95 -13.48 -9.51
CA VAL A 146 -15.20 -12.71 -8.50
C VAL A 146 -13.72 -12.85 -8.78
N LYS A 147 -13.11 -11.80 -9.30
CA LYS A 147 -11.73 -11.77 -9.81
C LYS A 147 -10.73 -11.10 -8.90
N GLY A 148 -11.19 -10.30 -7.96
CA GLY A 148 -10.26 -9.59 -7.10
C GLY A 148 -10.88 -9.06 -5.82
N MET A 149 -9.98 -8.63 -4.93
CA MET A 149 -10.31 -8.00 -3.67
C MET A 149 -9.29 -6.91 -3.35
N PHE A 150 -9.76 -5.72 -2.98
CA PHE A 150 -8.89 -4.67 -2.44
C PHE A 150 -8.73 -4.84 -0.93
N CYS A 151 -7.49 -4.71 -0.45
CA CYS A 151 -7.18 -4.80 0.97
C CYS A 151 -6.23 -3.67 1.39
N VAL A 152 -6.54 -2.98 2.50
CA VAL A 152 -5.63 -2.08 3.21
C VAL A 152 -5.35 -2.71 4.57
N PRO A 153 -4.32 -3.57 4.70
CA PRO A 153 -4.25 -4.55 5.78
C PRO A 153 -3.71 -3.99 7.10
N LYS A 154 -2.93 -2.92 7.08
CA LYS A 154 -2.37 -2.29 8.28
C LYS A 154 -2.90 -0.87 8.36
N TYR A 155 -3.45 -0.52 9.52
CA TYR A 155 -4.00 0.81 9.79
C TYR A 155 -4.97 1.28 8.69
N SER A 156 -5.93 0.42 8.36
CA SER A 156 -6.87 0.55 7.26
C SER A 156 -7.57 1.91 7.21
N ASN A 157 -7.64 2.51 6.05
CA ASN A 157 -8.36 3.77 5.83
C ASN A 157 -9.83 3.47 5.46
N PRO A 158 -10.85 3.96 6.20
CA PRO A 158 -10.80 4.92 7.32
C PRO A 158 -10.83 4.28 8.72
N THR A 159 -10.85 2.95 8.86
CA THR A 159 -11.16 2.28 10.13
C THR A 159 -9.98 2.17 11.10
N GLY A 160 -8.74 2.27 10.59
CA GLY A 160 -7.51 2.08 11.36
C GLY A 160 -7.24 0.64 11.82
N ILE A 161 -8.00 -0.33 11.32
CA ILE A 161 -7.88 -1.74 11.67
C ILE A 161 -6.61 -2.33 11.04
N THR A 162 -5.88 -3.15 11.78
CA THR A 162 -4.84 -4.04 11.27
C THR A 162 -5.40 -5.44 11.21
N TYR A 163 -5.22 -6.12 10.07
CA TYR A 163 -5.73 -7.48 9.87
C TYR A 163 -5.02 -8.45 10.81
N SER A 164 -5.81 -9.34 11.43
CA SER A 164 -5.27 -10.39 12.29
C SER A 164 -4.52 -11.44 11.47
N ASP A 165 -3.60 -12.17 12.12
CA ASP A 165 -2.91 -13.31 11.52
C ASP A 165 -3.87 -14.34 10.95
N GLU A 166 -5.00 -14.58 11.63
CA GLU A 166 -6.04 -15.49 11.18
C GLU A 166 -6.67 -15.01 9.86
N THR A 167 -7.02 -13.73 9.77
CA THR A 167 -7.53 -13.12 8.53
C THR A 167 -6.54 -13.30 7.38
N VAL A 168 -5.25 -13.03 7.61
CA VAL A 168 -4.22 -13.19 6.57
C VAL A 168 -4.09 -14.64 6.13
N ARG A 169 -4.07 -15.61 7.07
CA ARG A 169 -4.01 -17.04 6.75
C ARG A 169 -5.25 -17.51 5.99
N ARG A 170 -6.44 -17.05 6.35
CA ARG A 170 -7.67 -17.38 5.61
C ARG A 170 -7.64 -16.82 4.20
N LEU A 171 -7.20 -15.57 4.00
CA LEU A 171 -7.01 -14.98 2.66
C LEU A 171 -6.01 -15.78 1.82
N ALA A 172 -4.93 -16.24 2.42
CA ALA A 172 -3.90 -17.03 1.73
C ALA A 172 -4.40 -18.43 1.33
N SER A 173 -5.18 -19.09 2.21
CA SER A 173 -5.56 -20.49 2.07
C SER A 173 -6.94 -20.72 1.43
N MET A 174 -7.84 -19.71 1.43
CA MET A 174 -9.22 -19.87 0.92
C MET A 174 -9.26 -20.45 -0.48
N HIS A 175 -10.28 -21.29 -0.74
CA HIS A 175 -10.54 -21.82 -2.07
C HIS A 175 -11.35 -20.82 -2.91
N THR A 176 -10.81 -20.42 -4.05
CA THR A 176 -11.49 -19.53 -5.04
C THR A 176 -11.93 -20.31 -6.25
N ALA A 177 -13.14 -20.05 -6.77
CA ALA A 177 -13.60 -20.66 -8.01
C ALA A 177 -12.89 -20.10 -9.25
N ALA A 178 -12.34 -18.89 -9.15
CA ALA A 178 -11.54 -18.28 -10.22
C ALA A 178 -10.05 -18.52 -9.96
N ASP A 179 -9.38 -19.22 -10.87
CA ASP A 179 -7.91 -19.44 -10.80
C ASP A 179 -7.12 -18.15 -10.97
N ASP A 180 -7.70 -17.17 -11.62
CA ASP A 180 -7.14 -15.85 -11.87
C ASP A 180 -7.59 -14.78 -10.84
N PHE A 181 -8.13 -15.20 -9.70
CA PHE A 181 -8.43 -14.31 -8.58
C PHE A 181 -7.17 -13.67 -8.00
N ARG A 182 -7.22 -12.35 -7.71
CA ARG A 182 -6.09 -11.59 -7.17
C ARG A 182 -6.47 -10.73 -5.96
N ILE A 183 -5.62 -10.75 -4.95
CA ILE A 183 -5.68 -9.82 -3.81
C ILE A 183 -4.77 -8.63 -4.11
N ILE A 184 -5.37 -7.44 -4.15
CA ILE A 184 -4.66 -6.16 -4.28
C ILE A 184 -4.34 -5.69 -2.86
N TRP A 185 -3.11 -5.92 -2.40
CA TRP A 185 -2.67 -5.74 -1.02
C TRP A 185 -1.95 -4.41 -0.85
N ASP A 186 -2.72 -3.33 -0.57
CA ASP A 186 -2.18 -1.97 -0.40
C ASP A 186 -1.68 -1.76 1.03
N ASN A 187 -0.38 -2.00 1.25
CA ASN A 187 0.28 -1.78 2.54
C ASN A 187 0.83 -0.35 2.65
N ALA A 188 -0.04 0.64 2.46
CA ALA A 188 0.32 2.05 2.44
C ALA A 188 0.81 2.59 3.79
N TYR A 189 0.53 1.90 4.89
CA TYR A 189 0.83 2.34 6.27
C TYR A 189 1.79 1.40 7.01
N CYS A 190 2.63 0.68 6.29
CA CYS A 190 3.49 -0.39 6.81
C CYS A 190 4.38 0.00 8.01
N VAL A 191 4.81 1.27 8.11
CA VAL A 191 5.71 1.81 9.16
C VAL A 191 5.11 3.00 9.92
N HIS A 192 3.78 3.12 9.93
CA HIS A 192 3.08 4.29 10.48
C HIS A 192 2.64 4.09 11.93
N ASP A 193 3.54 3.59 12.74
CA ASP A 193 3.28 3.32 14.15
C ASP A 193 3.23 4.64 14.95
N LEU A 194 2.22 4.78 15.82
CA LEU A 194 2.05 5.91 16.69
C LEU A 194 2.16 5.50 18.17
N PHE A 195 2.47 6.46 19.03
CA PHE A 195 2.53 6.26 20.48
C PHE A 195 3.48 5.15 20.95
N GLY A 196 4.53 4.85 20.15
CA GLY A 196 5.52 3.81 20.48
C GLY A 196 4.96 2.37 20.42
N ARG A 197 3.85 2.16 19.74
CA ARG A 197 3.22 0.85 19.55
C ARG A 197 3.26 0.47 18.08
N GLU A 198 3.70 -0.76 17.80
CA GLU A 198 3.76 -1.34 16.46
C GLU A 198 2.75 -2.49 16.39
N ASP A 199 1.80 -2.39 15.45
CA ASP A 199 0.99 -3.54 15.06
C ASP A 199 1.79 -4.42 14.10
N LYS A 200 1.85 -5.70 14.40
CA LYS A 200 2.45 -6.69 13.49
C LYS A 200 1.44 -7.11 12.45
N LEU A 201 1.89 -7.19 11.20
CA LEU A 201 1.12 -7.71 10.08
C LEU A 201 1.84 -8.94 9.52
N LEU A 202 1.13 -10.06 9.43
CA LEU A 202 1.67 -11.27 8.81
C LEU A 202 1.91 -11.03 7.32
N GLU A 203 3.02 -11.53 6.78
CA GLU A 203 3.38 -11.32 5.38
C GLU A 203 2.56 -12.25 4.46
N LEU A 204 1.69 -11.65 3.63
CA LEU A 204 0.71 -12.39 2.85
C LEU A 204 1.33 -13.21 1.72
N LEU A 205 2.38 -12.72 1.03
CA LEU A 205 2.97 -13.47 -0.09
C LEU A 205 3.57 -14.80 0.39
N ALA A 206 4.27 -14.78 1.51
CA ALA A 206 4.83 -16.00 2.11
C ALA A 206 3.72 -16.96 2.58
N GLU A 207 2.63 -16.46 3.16
CA GLU A 207 1.49 -17.31 3.54
C GLU A 207 0.81 -17.90 2.30
N CYS A 208 0.65 -17.14 1.21
CA CYS A 208 0.14 -17.66 -0.06
C CYS A 208 1.04 -18.78 -0.64
N GLU A 209 2.37 -18.63 -0.57
CA GLU A 209 3.32 -19.64 -1.00
C GLU A 209 3.19 -20.94 -0.18
N LYS A 210 3.11 -20.82 1.15
CA LYS A 210 2.92 -21.98 2.06
C LYS A 210 1.63 -22.74 1.77
N CYS A 211 0.58 -22.02 1.33
CA CYS A 211 -0.72 -22.61 1.01
C CYS A 211 -0.83 -23.11 -0.43
N GLY A 212 0.24 -23.05 -1.23
CA GLY A 212 0.23 -23.46 -2.64
C GLY A 212 -0.49 -22.47 -3.58
N ASN A 213 -0.69 -21.22 -3.15
CA ASN A 213 -1.36 -20.16 -3.89
C ASN A 213 -0.42 -18.96 -4.18
N PRO A 214 0.81 -19.18 -4.70
CA PRO A 214 1.83 -18.12 -4.76
C PRO A 214 1.42 -16.92 -5.63
N SER A 215 0.57 -17.12 -6.64
CA SER A 215 0.14 -16.08 -7.56
C SER A 215 -1.09 -15.29 -7.10
N ARG A 216 -1.63 -15.60 -5.89
CA ARG A 216 -2.89 -15.02 -5.39
C ARG A 216 -2.82 -13.54 -5.08
N ALA A 217 -1.70 -13.05 -4.60
CA ALA A 217 -1.59 -11.69 -4.09
C ALA A 217 -0.52 -10.88 -4.83
N VAL A 218 -0.79 -9.58 -4.95
CA VAL A 218 0.19 -8.56 -5.35
C VAL A 218 0.17 -7.48 -4.29
N LEU A 219 1.34 -7.22 -3.70
CA LEU A 219 1.55 -6.23 -2.66
C LEU A 219 1.93 -4.89 -3.28
N PHE A 220 1.39 -3.80 -2.72
CA PHE A 220 1.72 -2.43 -3.10
C PHE A 220 2.09 -1.63 -1.87
N ALA A 221 3.08 -0.76 -2.01
CA ALA A 221 3.49 0.18 -0.98
C ALA A 221 4.05 1.45 -1.61
N SER A 222 4.20 2.52 -0.83
CA SER A 222 4.88 3.72 -1.27
C SER A 222 5.45 4.52 -0.11
N THR A 223 6.44 5.36 -0.41
CA THR A 223 6.97 6.34 0.54
C THR A 223 6.17 7.65 0.57
N SER A 224 5.05 7.74 -0.14
CA SER A 224 4.24 8.96 -0.26
C SER A 224 3.79 9.54 1.08
N LYS A 225 3.56 8.69 2.08
CA LYS A 225 3.18 9.08 3.43
C LYS A 225 4.37 9.05 4.41
N ILE A 226 5.53 8.58 3.96
CA ILE A 226 6.78 8.52 4.71
C ILE A 226 7.62 9.78 4.43
N SER A 227 7.84 10.09 3.14
CA SER A 227 8.62 11.24 2.68
C SER A 227 7.71 12.33 2.08
N PHE A 228 7.53 12.31 0.76
CA PHE A 228 6.74 13.30 0.04
C PHE A 228 5.57 12.67 -0.69
N SER A 229 4.37 13.18 -0.49
CA SER A 229 3.16 12.68 -1.17
C SER A 229 3.19 12.86 -2.70
N GLY A 230 3.89 13.89 -3.19
CA GLY A 230 4.03 14.16 -4.63
C GLY A 230 5.30 13.60 -5.26
N CYS A 231 6.32 13.27 -4.48
CA CYS A 231 7.65 12.86 -4.94
C CYS A 231 8.16 11.61 -4.20
N GLY A 232 7.26 10.75 -3.74
CA GLY A 232 7.62 9.48 -3.12
C GLY A 232 8.11 8.45 -4.15
N ILE A 233 8.25 7.23 -3.68
CA ILE A 233 8.54 6.04 -4.50
C ILE A 233 7.45 5.03 -4.22
N ALA A 234 6.93 4.40 -5.26
CA ALA A 234 6.01 3.30 -5.16
C ALA A 234 6.72 1.98 -5.49
N ALA A 235 6.32 0.92 -4.82
CA ALA A 235 6.79 -0.42 -5.05
C ALA A 235 5.60 -1.38 -5.18
N LEU A 236 5.83 -2.42 -5.99
CA LEU A 236 4.96 -3.56 -6.14
C LEU A 236 5.80 -4.80 -5.84
N ALA A 237 5.23 -5.78 -5.13
CA ALA A 237 5.86 -7.08 -4.93
C ALA A 237 4.90 -8.21 -5.28
N ALA A 238 5.43 -9.27 -5.88
CA ALA A 238 4.68 -10.46 -6.28
C ALA A 238 5.59 -11.70 -6.32
N ASN A 239 5.00 -12.89 -6.48
CA ASN A 239 5.78 -14.08 -6.79
C ASN A 239 6.49 -13.94 -8.16
N GLU A 240 7.46 -14.81 -8.42
CA GLU A 240 8.31 -14.75 -9.62
C GLU A 240 7.50 -14.75 -10.93
N GLU A 241 6.50 -15.61 -11.06
CA GLU A 241 5.66 -15.73 -12.25
C GLU A 241 4.88 -14.44 -12.53
N ASN A 242 4.18 -13.91 -11.51
CA ASN A 242 3.44 -12.65 -11.64
C ASN A 242 4.40 -11.49 -11.94
N LEU A 243 5.52 -11.43 -11.23
CA LEU A 243 6.49 -10.35 -11.41
C LEU A 243 7.09 -10.34 -12.83
N ALA A 244 7.44 -11.51 -13.37
CA ALA A 244 7.93 -11.65 -14.74
C ALA A 244 6.88 -11.18 -15.75
N TYR A 245 5.62 -11.57 -15.56
CA TYR A 245 4.51 -11.16 -16.42
C TYR A 245 4.25 -9.65 -16.34
N ILE A 246 4.27 -9.08 -15.12
CA ILE A 246 4.12 -7.65 -14.90
C ILE A 246 5.27 -6.89 -15.59
N LYS A 247 6.53 -7.28 -15.37
CA LYS A 247 7.71 -6.64 -15.98
C LYS A 247 7.64 -6.65 -17.50
N LYS A 248 7.20 -7.77 -18.10
CA LYS A 248 6.99 -7.87 -19.55
C LYS A 248 5.98 -6.82 -20.05
N ARG A 249 4.91 -6.54 -19.30
CA ARG A 249 3.93 -5.51 -19.65
C ARG A 249 4.48 -4.11 -19.48
N TYR A 250 5.13 -3.83 -18.35
CA TYR A 250 5.74 -2.52 -18.12
C TYR A 250 6.83 -2.16 -19.12
N SER A 251 7.54 -3.15 -19.72
CA SER A 251 8.55 -2.90 -20.73
C SER A 251 8.01 -2.23 -22.02
N PHE A 252 6.69 -2.30 -22.26
CA PHE A 252 6.02 -1.56 -23.33
C PHE A 252 5.61 -0.15 -22.93
N GLN A 253 5.56 0.14 -21.63
CA GLN A 253 5.08 1.41 -21.08
C GLN A 253 6.24 2.34 -20.72
N THR A 254 7.36 1.79 -20.23
CA THR A 254 8.52 2.57 -19.78
C THR A 254 9.82 1.77 -19.97
N ILE A 255 10.94 2.48 -20.03
CA ILE A 255 12.30 1.89 -19.98
C ILE A 255 12.79 1.80 -18.53
N GLY A 256 12.17 2.55 -17.62
CA GLY A 256 12.46 2.60 -16.19
C GLY A 256 11.94 3.89 -15.59
N TYR A 257 11.70 3.84 -14.29
CA TYR A 257 11.22 4.99 -13.51
C TYR A 257 12.39 5.85 -13.01
N ASP A 258 12.08 6.98 -12.40
CA ASP A 258 13.03 7.97 -11.87
C ASP A 258 14.00 7.35 -10.84
N LYS A 259 15.18 6.93 -11.32
CA LYS A 259 16.25 6.35 -10.49
C LYS A 259 16.93 7.38 -9.60
N TYR A 260 16.94 8.64 -10.01
CA TYR A 260 17.55 9.69 -9.22
C TYR A 260 16.76 9.94 -7.94
N ASN A 261 15.42 9.89 -8.03
CA ASN A 261 14.56 9.95 -6.86
C ASN A 261 14.68 8.69 -5.97
N GLN A 262 14.83 7.50 -6.57
CA GLN A 262 15.11 6.26 -5.84
C GLN A 262 16.43 6.38 -5.06
N LEU A 263 17.48 6.85 -5.72
CA LEU A 263 18.80 7.03 -5.11
C LEU A 263 18.77 8.01 -3.91
N ARG A 264 18.03 9.13 -4.04
CA ARG A 264 17.83 10.07 -2.93
C ARG A 264 17.22 9.41 -1.70
N HIS A 265 16.15 8.65 -1.89
CA HIS A 265 15.48 7.95 -0.80
C HIS A 265 16.40 6.91 -0.13
N VAL A 266 17.11 6.12 -0.95
CA VAL A 266 18.08 5.13 -0.44
C VAL A 266 19.19 5.81 0.36
N LYS A 267 19.81 6.87 -0.17
CA LYS A 267 20.88 7.58 0.54
C LYS A 267 20.40 8.26 1.83
N TYR A 268 19.16 8.74 1.86
CA TYR A 268 18.59 9.38 3.05
C TYR A 268 18.21 8.37 4.13
N PHE A 269 17.45 7.36 3.79
CA PHE A 269 16.97 6.37 4.76
C PHE A 269 18.06 5.35 5.11
N LYS A 270 18.86 4.93 4.14
CA LYS A 270 19.91 3.90 4.19
C LYS A 270 19.33 2.50 4.37
N ASP A 271 18.60 2.29 5.47
CA ASP A 271 18.07 1.01 5.94
C ASP A 271 16.74 1.19 6.69
N LEU A 272 16.16 0.09 7.19
CA LEU A 272 14.95 0.11 7.99
C LEU A 272 15.08 0.95 9.28
N ASP A 273 16.25 0.96 9.90
CA ASP A 273 16.48 1.77 11.11
C ASP A 273 16.43 3.26 10.80
N GLY A 274 16.93 3.67 9.64
CA GLY A 274 16.79 5.03 9.14
C GLY A 274 15.34 5.42 8.90
N VAL A 275 14.56 4.54 8.31
CA VAL A 275 13.11 4.73 8.13
C VAL A 275 12.41 4.83 9.48
N LYS A 276 12.69 3.92 10.42
CA LYS A 276 12.09 3.94 11.77
C LYS A 276 12.43 5.21 12.55
N ARG A 277 13.68 5.68 12.48
CA ARG A 277 14.08 6.97 13.10
C ARG A 277 13.27 8.13 12.52
N HIS A 278 13.14 8.20 11.19
CA HIS A 278 12.34 9.22 10.51
C HIS A 278 10.86 9.16 10.94
N MET A 279 10.26 7.97 10.94
CA MET A 279 8.86 7.79 11.35
C MET A 279 8.63 8.12 12.82
N SER A 280 9.61 7.88 13.69
CA SER A 280 9.55 8.32 15.10
C SER A 280 9.47 9.84 15.24
N LEU A 281 10.24 10.60 14.45
CA LEU A 281 10.14 12.06 14.42
C LEU A 281 8.76 12.52 13.93
N LEU A 282 8.24 11.89 12.88
CA LEU A 282 6.87 12.18 12.39
C LEU A 282 5.82 11.88 13.46
N SER A 283 5.94 10.75 14.17
CA SER A 283 5.05 10.39 15.27
C SER A 283 5.01 11.44 16.36
N GLN A 284 6.17 12.01 16.75
CA GLN A 284 6.24 13.09 17.74
C GLN A 284 5.50 14.36 17.30
N ILE A 285 5.45 14.65 16.00
CA ILE A 285 4.73 15.81 15.46
C ILE A 285 3.22 15.53 15.38
N ILE A 286 2.83 14.30 15.09
CA ILE A 286 1.45 13.93 14.76
C ILE A 286 0.66 13.49 16.00
N SER A 287 1.27 12.72 16.89
CA SER A 287 0.61 12.18 18.08
C SER A 287 -0.09 13.25 18.94
N PRO A 288 0.52 14.42 19.25
CA PRO A 288 -0.17 15.46 20.01
C PRO A 288 -1.45 15.98 19.35
N ARG A 289 -1.49 16.00 18.02
CA ARG A 289 -2.68 16.44 17.27
C ARG A 289 -3.83 15.44 17.42
N PHE A 290 -3.53 14.15 17.38
CA PHE A 290 -4.51 13.10 17.65
C PHE A 290 -5.03 13.18 19.08
N GLU A 291 -4.14 13.38 20.06
CA GLU A 291 -4.55 13.53 21.47
C GLU A 291 -5.51 14.69 21.69
N VAL A 292 -5.30 15.84 21.05
CA VAL A 292 -6.21 16.99 21.17
C VAL A 292 -7.59 16.63 20.63
N VAL A 293 -7.67 16.00 19.46
CA VAL A 293 -8.95 15.60 18.86
C VAL A 293 -9.67 14.56 19.70
N LEU A 294 -8.96 13.56 20.22
CA LEU A 294 -9.55 12.53 21.09
C LEU A 294 -10.07 13.13 22.39
N LYS A 295 -9.29 14.02 23.03
CA LYS A 295 -9.74 14.71 24.25
C LYS A 295 -10.99 15.53 23.97
N ALA A 296 -11.07 16.22 22.83
CA ALA A 296 -12.25 16.98 22.45
C ALA A 296 -13.48 16.05 22.22
N PHE A 297 -13.29 14.92 21.52
CA PHE A 297 -14.38 13.96 21.35
C PHE A 297 -14.84 13.37 22.67
N GLU A 298 -13.92 12.99 23.55
CA GLU A 298 -14.27 12.44 24.84
C GLU A 298 -15.01 13.46 25.72
N SER A 299 -14.55 14.73 25.75
CA SER A 299 -15.17 15.77 26.57
C SER A 299 -16.55 16.20 26.06
N GLU A 300 -16.75 16.28 24.74
CA GLU A 300 -17.97 16.84 24.15
C GLU A 300 -19.01 15.77 23.80
N LEU A 301 -18.57 14.57 23.46
CA LEU A 301 -19.43 13.50 22.94
C LEU A 301 -19.39 12.21 23.76
N GLY A 302 -18.42 12.07 24.67
CA GLY A 302 -18.26 10.89 25.50
C GLY A 302 -19.49 10.59 26.34
N GLY A 303 -19.97 9.36 26.31
CA GLY A 303 -21.13 8.91 27.08
C GLY A 303 -22.49 9.43 26.59
N THR A 304 -22.54 10.26 25.56
CA THR A 304 -23.83 10.82 25.06
C THR A 304 -24.64 9.83 24.23
N GLY A 305 -24.01 8.79 23.69
CA GLY A 305 -24.63 7.84 22.76
C GLY A 305 -24.89 8.41 21.34
N ILE A 306 -24.52 9.67 21.08
CA ILE A 306 -24.71 10.34 19.78
C ILE A 306 -23.65 9.89 18.75
N ALA A 307 -22.42 9.62 19.21
CA ALA A 307 -21.31 9.24 18.35
C ALA A 307 -20.43 8.18 19.01
N SER A 308 -19.75 7.42 18.18
CA SER A 308 -18.66 6.55 18.60
C SER A 308 -17.43 6.79 17.75
N TRP A 309 -16.26 6.62 18.33
CA TRP A 309 -14.98 6.73 17.62
C TRP A 309 -14.04 5.63 18.04
N THR A 310 -13.11 5.31 17.15
CA THR A 310 -12.03 4.38 17.44
C THR A 310 -10.88 5.14 18.11
N ASN A 311 -10.32 4.57 19.17
CA ASN A 311 -9.22 5.19 19.87
C ASN A 311 -7.90 4.88 19.15
N PRO A 312 -7.13 5.87 18.66
CA PRO A 312 -5.86 5.66 17.98
C PRO A 312 -4.75 5.05 18.84
N THR A 313 -4.96 4.75 20.10
CA THR A 313 -4.02 3.93 20.88
C THR A 313 -3.85 2.51 20.34
N ARG A 314 -4.72 2.11 19.43
CA ARG A 314 -4.62 0.88 18.61
C ARG A 314 -4.57 1.15 17.11
N ILE A 315 -4.53 2.42 16.69
CA ILE A 315 -4.72 2.81 15.29
C ILE A 315 -3.60 3.74 14.91
N GLY A 316 -2.67 3.26 14.09
CA GLY A 316 -1.57 4.03 13.55
C GLY A 316 -1.91 4.88 12.33
N SER A 317 -3.17 5.00 11.90
CA SER A 317 -3.48 5.80 10.72
C SER A 317 -3.46 7.29 11.02
N GLN A 318 -2.63 8.01 10.30
CA GLN A 318 -2.42 9.46 10.46
C GLN A 318 -3.66 10.32 10.17
N TYR A 319 -4.75 9.73 9.63
CA TYR A 319 -5.81 10.52 9.00
C TYR A 319 -7.24 10.01 9.26
N CYS A 320 -7.45 8.97 10.07
CA CYS A 320 -8.75 8.33 10.12
C CYS A 320 -9.35 8.35 11.51
N PHE A 321 -10.29 9.26 11.71
CA PHE A 321 -11.31 9.15 12.75
C PHE A 321 -12.62 8.69 12.08
N ARG A 322 -13.17 7.59 12.57
CA ARG A 322 -14.55 7.25 12.24
C ARG A 322 -15.46 7.82 13.31
N ILE A 323 -16.29 8.79 12.95
CA ILE A 323 -17.44 9.20 13.72
C ILE A 323 -18.66 8.46 13.13
N SER A 324 -19.24 7.55 13.90
CA SER A 324 -20.54 6.96 13.54
C SER A 324 -21.60 7.74 14.26
N SER A 325 -22.36 8.56 13.52
CA SER A 325 -23.58 9.17 14.06
C SER A 325 -24.70 8.13 14.07
N PHE A 326 -25.31 7.90 15.19
CA PHE A 326 -26.56 7.18 15.29
C PHE A 326 -27.68 8.21 15.06
N VAL A 327 -28.16 8.34 13.82
CA VAL A 327 -29.42 8.99 13.46
C VAL A 327 -30.30 7.94 12.83
#